data_be3b951897ae52e07e937d6aa6261025
#
_entry.id   be3b951897ae52e07e937d6aa6261025
#
_cell.length_a   1.000
_cell.length_b   1.000
_cell.length_c   1.000
_cell.angle_alpha   90.00
_cell.angle_beta   90.00
_cell.angle_gamma   90.00
#
_symmetry.space_group_name_H-M   'P 1'
#
loop_
_entity.id
_entity.type
_entity.pdbx_description
1 polymer ?
#
loop_
_entity_poly.entity_id
_entity_poly.type
_entity_poly.pdbx_seq_one_letter_code
_entity_poly.pdbx_strand_id
1 'polypeptide(L)'
;MPTMSQQRLTVLRWYSSLRLYFLLSVILIQVGSYMLGYSLILPRSYLTMLSSEAEKAASMPFLDRLISGLVGLAIAYTPYVGIGWMSYNLINVGELGLISPLQSIVQLFYLVILTAFPIVDGTLITTVVAVSRINKVQLPSGFLRTALTQYAVSIGISLILFIILISL
;
A
#
# COMPACT_ATOMS: atom_id res chain seq x y z
N MET A 1 -23.52 3.22 -33.44
CA MET A 1 -23.22 2.51 -32.18
C MET A 1 -21.73 2.19 -32.17
N PRO A 2 -20.99 2.49 -31.10
CA PRO A 2 -19.57 2.14 -31.05
C PRO A 2 -19.39 0.62 -31.08
N THR A 3 -18.39 0.14 -31.80
CA THR A 3 -18.09 -1.28 -31.88
C THR A 3 -17.67 -1.83 -30.51
N MET A 4 -17.85 -3.13 -30.25
CA MET A 4 -17.42 -3.77 -28.98
C MET A 4 -15.94 -3.49 -28.64
N SER A 5 -15.09 -3.34 -29.63
CA SER A 5 -13.66 -3.00 -29.43
C SER A 5 -13.48 -1.56 -28.95
N GLN A 6 -14.26 -0.61 -29.46
CA GLN A 6 -14.19 0.79 -29.03
C GLN A 6 -14.71 0.97 -27.59
N GLN A 7 -15.77 0.25 -27.22
CA GLN A 7 -16.27 0.28 -25.84
C GLN A 7 -15.25 -0.30 -24.84
N ARG A 8 -14.57 -1.40 -25.19
CA ARG A 8 -13.52 -1.98 -24.35
C ARG A 8 -12.34 -1.01 -24.14
N LEU A 9 -11.89 -0.35 -25.21
CA LEU A 9 -10.79 0.62 -25.13
C LEU A 9 -11.14 1.84 -24.25
N THR A 10 -12.38 2.32 -24.34
CA THR A 10 -12.86 3.45 -23.51
C THR A 10 -12.88 3.08 -22.04
N VAL A 11 -13.37 1.88 -21.69
CA VAL A 11 -13.39 1.38 -20.30
C VAL A 11 -12.00 1.19 -19.75
N LEU A 12 -11.07 0.62 -20.52
CA LEU A 12 -9.68 0.45 -20.10
C LEU A 12 -8.98 1.79 -19.85
N ARG A 13 -9.20 2.79 -20.70
CA ARG A 13 -8.65 4.15 -20.52
C ARG A 13 -9.21 4.81 -19.27
N TRP A 14 -10.51 4.74 -19.05
CA TRP A 14 -11.14 5.29 -17.86
C TRP A 14 -10.63 4.63 -16.59
N TYR A 15 -10.54 3.29 -16.56
CA TYR A 15 -10.00 2.55 -15.43
C TYR A 15 -8.53 2.90 -15.16
N SER A 16 -7.72 3.00 -16.21
CA SER A 16 -6.31 3.38 -16.10
C SER A 16 -6.13 4.79 -15.52
N SER A 17 -6.97 5.75 -15.93
CA SER A 17 -6.94 7.11 -15.40
C SER A 17 -7.35 7.15 -13.93
N LEU A 18 -8.43 6.46 -13.54
CA LEU A 18 -8.83 6.34 -12.13
C LEU A 18 -7.74 5.69 -11.28
N ARG A 19 -7.13 4.62 -11.78
CA ARG A 19 -6.03 3.94 -11.10
C ARG A 19 -4.86 4.90 -10.82
N LEU A 20 -4.52 5.75 -11.78
CA LEU A 20 -3.47 6.75 -11.59
C LEU A 20 -3.83 7.78 -10.50
N TYR A 21 -5.05 8.31 -10.51
CA TYR A 21 -5.49 9.24 -9.46
C TYR A 21 -5.51 8.59 -8.08
N PHE A 22 -5.99 7.35 -7.97
CA PHE A 22 -5.96 6.61 -6.73
C PHE A 22 -4.52 6.34 -6.26
N LEU A 23 -3.61 6.00 -7.18
CA LEU A 23 -2.20 5.78 -6.87
C LEU A 23 -1.55 7.05 -6.30
N LEU A 24 -1.74 8.18 -6.97
CA LEU A 24 -1.22 9.47 -6.48
C LEU A 24 -1.80 9.81 -5.10
N SER A 25 -3.10 9.59 -4.90
CA SER A 25 -3.76 9.84 -3.60
C SER A 25 -3.19 8.95 -2.49
N VAL A 26 -3.01 7.65 -2.76
CA VAL A 26 -2.44 6.70 -1.78
C VAL A 26 -0.99 7.07 -1.45
N ILE A 27 -0.17 7.39 -2.45
CA ILE A 27 1.22 7.84 -2.23
C ILE A 27 1.25 9.13 -1.41
N LEU A 28 0.40 10.10 -1.71
CA LEU A 28 0.31 11.35 -0.94
C LEU A 28 -0.09 11.10 0.51
N ILE A 29 -1.07 10.21 0.77
CA ILE A 29 -1.46 9.82 2.12
C ILE A 29 -0.28 9.14 2.84
N GLN A 30 0.42 8.24 2.19
CA GLN A 30 1.57 7.51 2.75
C GLN A 30 2.72 8.46 3.10
N VAL A 31 3.11 9.34 2.17
CA VAL A 31 4.16 10.34 2.41
C VAL A 31 3.72 11.34 3.48
N GLY A 32 2.47 11.80 3.43
CA GLY A 32 1.91 12.70 4.44
C GLY A 32 1.91 12.08 5.85
N SER A 33 1.56 10.80 5.96
CA SER A 33 1.62 10.06 7.22
C SER A 33 3.04 9.97 7.78
N TYR A 34 4.03 9.69 6.92
CA TYR A 34 5.44 9.70 7.29
C TYR A 34 5.88 11.10 7.77
N MET A 35 5.55 12.15 7.02
CA MET A 35 5.89 13.53 7.39
C MET A 35 5.23 13.94 8.71
N LEU A 36 4.01 13.48 8.96
CA LEU A 36 3.34 13.70 10.25
C LEU A 36 4.15 13.08 11.39
N GLY A 37 4.54 11.81 11.29
CA GLY A 37 5.38 11.16 12.31
C GLY A 37 6.71 11.88 12.51
N TYR A 38 7.38 12.28 11.42
CA TYR A 38 8.64 13.00 11.48
C TYR A 38 8.52 14.39 12.12
N SER A 39 7.35 15.02 12.07
CA SER A 39 7.09 16.35 12.65
C SER A 39 6.69 16.33 14.12
N LEU A 40 6.48 15.16 14.73
CA LEU A 40 6.06 15.05 16.12
C LEU A 40 7.22 15.40 17.07
N ILE A 41 6.87 16.13 18.14
CA ILE A 41 7.79 16.42 19.24
C ILE A 41 7.59 15.33 20.30
N LEU A 42 8.50 14.35 20.32
CA LEU A 42 8.38 13.18 21.19
C LEU A 42 9.30 13.29 22.41
N PRO A 43 8.88 12.79 23.59
CA PRO A 43 9.71 12.70 24.78
C PRO A 43 10.92 11.78 24.54
N ARG A 44 12.07 12.08 25.16
CA ARG A 44 13.29 11.26 25.03
C ARG A 44 13.09 9.80 25.46
N SER A 45 12.28 9.56 26.50
CA SER A 45 11.94 8.21 26.96
C SER A 45 11.22 7.38 25.90
N TYR A 46 10.37 8.02 25.10
CA TYR A 46 9.67 7.36 23.99
C TYR A 46 10.64 7.06 22.83
N LEU A 47 11.54 7.99 22.51
CA LEU A 47 12.56 7.78 21.48
C LEU A 47 13.53 6.63 21.84
N THR A 48 13.91 6.49 23.12
CA THR A 48 14.70 5.33 23.58
C THR A 48 13.94 4.02 23.49
N MET A 49 12.65 4.01 23.77
CA MET A 49 11.81 2.83 23.57
C MET A 49 11.73 2.43 22.10
N LEU A 50 11.47 3.39 21.20
CA LEU A 50 11.45 3.17 19.75
C LEU A 50 12.77 2.62 19.21
N SER A 51 13.92 3.15 19.67
CA SER A 51 15.23 2.64 19.25
C SER A 51 15.42 1.18 19.69
N SER A 52 15.03 0.84 20.91
CA SER A 52 15.14 -0.54 21.40
C SER A 52 14.21 -1.51 20.66
N GLU A 53 13.00 -1.08 20.28
CA GLU A 53 12.10 -1.88 19.46
C GLU A 53 12.63 -2.06 18.04
N ALA A 54 13.23 -1.04 17.43
CA ALA A 54 13.85 -1.12 16.12
C ALA A 54 15.05 -2.09 16.12
N GLU A 55 15.91 -2.04 17.15
CA GLU A 55 17.02 -2.98 17.34
C GLU A 55 16.52 -4.41 17.53
N LYS A 56 15.47 -4.59 18.33
CA LYS A 56 14.83 -5.90 18.52
C LYS A 56 14.27 -6.46 17.22
N ALA A 57 13.60 -5.62 16.44
CA ALA A 57 13.07 -6.01 15.12
C ALA A 57 14.19 -6.39 14.15
N ALA A 58 15.31 -5.64 14.14
CA ALA A 58 16.48 -5.94 13.33
C ALA A 58 17.18 -7.25 13.73
N SER A 59 17.14 -7.61 15.01
CA SER A 59 17.73 -8.86 15.53
C SER A 59 16.83 -10.09 15.43
N MET A 60 15.60 -9.94 14.96
CA MET A 60 14.67 -11.07 14.78
C MET A 60 15.21 -12.11 13.79
N PRO A 61 15.03 -13.43 14.06
CA PRO A 61 15.30 -14.50 13.11
C PRO A 61 14.59 -14.26 11.78
N PHE A 62 15.21 -14.70 10.69
CA PHE A 62 14.65 -14.53 9.34
C PHE A 62 13.20 -15.02 9.23
N LEU A 63 12.88 -16.18 9.81
CA LEU A 63 11.54 -16.75 9.75
C LEU A 63 10.50 -15.86 10.44
N ASP A 64 10.83 -15.29 11.59
CA ASP A 64 9.93 -14.42 12.35
C ASP A 64 9.70 -13.09 11.60
N ARG A 65 10.73 -12.53 10.98
CA ARG A 65 10.63 -11.37 10.10
C ARG A 65 9.76 -11.66 8.88
N LEU A 66 9.92 -12.84 8.28
CA LEU A 66 9.13 -13.26 7.14
C LEU A 66 7.64 -13.39 7.51
N ILE A 67 7.33 -14.08 8.59
CA ILE A 67 5.93 -14.29 9.05
C ILE A 67 5.28 -12.96 9.42
N SER A 68 5.93 -12.14 10.23
CA SER A 68 5.37 -10.84 10.65
C SER A 68 5.17 -9.89 9.46
N GLY A 69 6.10 -9.88 8.53
CA GLY A 69 6.00 -9.09 7.30
C GLY A 69 4.86 -9.57 6.40
N LEU A 70 4.68 -10.89 6.20
CA LEU A 70 3.57 -11.44 5.43
C LEU A 70 2.22 -11.12 6.05
N VAL A 71 2.10 -11.19 7.38
CA VAL A 71 0.88 -10.77 8.11
C VAL A 71 0.61 -9.29 7.89
N GLY A 72 1.62 -8.43 8.05
CA GLY A 72 1.50 -7.00 7.81
C GLY A 72 1.07 -6.67 6.38
N LEU A 73 1.65 -7.34 5.38
CA LEU A 73 1.28 -7.20 3.97
C LEU A 73 -0.15 -7.69 3.70
N ALA A 74 -0.59 -8.80 4.30
CA ALA A 74 -1.95 -9.29 4.15
C ALA A 74 -2.98 -8.26 4.65
N ILE A 75 -2.70 -7.60 5.78
CA ILE A 75 -3.53 -6.50 6.29
C ILE A 75 -3.48 -5.30 5.32
N ALA A 76 -2.27 -4.93 4.87
CA ALA A 76 -2.07 -3.81 3.95
C ALA A 76 -2.81 -4.00 2.61
N TYR A 77 -2.95 -5.23 2.13
CA TYR A 77 -3.66 -5.50 0.87
C TYR A 77 -5.18 -5.54 1.04
N THR A 78 -5.70 -5.53 2.27
CA THR A 78 -7.15 -5.46 2.49
C THR A 78 -7.68 -4.08 2.09
N PRO A 79 -8.67 -3.99 1.17
CA PRO A 79 -9.23 -2.71 0.71
C PRO A 79 -9.65 -1.81 1.87
N TYR A 80 -9.34 -0.53 1.78
CA TYR A 80 -9.53 0.53 2.80
C TYR A 80 -8.78 0.32 4.11
N VAL A 81 -8.79 -0.89 4.69
CA VAL A 81 -8.05 -1.21 5.92
C VAL A 81 -6.55 -1.00 5.70
N GLY A 82 -6.06 -1.40 4.51
CA GLY A 82 -4.66 -1.22 4.13
C GLY A 82 -4.19 0.23 4.14
N ILE A 83 -5.04 1.18 3.73
CA ILE A 83 -4.71 2.61 3.77
C ILE A 83 -4.46 3.04 5.23
N GLY A 84 -5.38 2.73 6.14
CA GLY A 84 -5.25 3.08 7.56
C GLY A 84 -4.07 2.39 8.23
N TRP A 85 -3.90 1.08 7.98
CA TRP A 85 -2.79 0.29 8.50
C TRP A 85 -1.42 0.84 8.05
N MET A 86 -1.27 1.14 6.76
CA MET A 86 -0.03 1.70 6.23
C MET A 86 0.22 3.12 6.71
N SER A 87 -0.82 3.95 6.84
CA SER A 87 -0.70 5.29 7.42
C SER A 87 -0.15 5.22 8.85
N TYR A 88 -0.68 4.33 9.68
CA TYR A 88 -0.20 4.11 11.04
C TYR A 88 1.27 3.65 11.06
N ASN A 89 1.64 2.66 10.24
CA ASN A 89 3.03 2.19 10.17
C ASN A 89 3.99 3.30 9.68
N LEU A 90 3.57 4.12 8.71
CA LEU A 90 4.41 5.19 8.19
C LEU A 90 4.56 6.37 9.16
N ILE A 91 3.58 6.62 10.03
CA ILE A 91 3.77 7.54 11.16
C ILE A 91 4.89 7.02 12.06
N ASN A 92 4.87 5.74 12.45
CA ASN A 92 5.91 5.13 13.28
C ASN A 92 7.30 5.17 12.59
N VAL A 93 7.35 4.94 11.27
CA VAL A 93 8.60 5.07 10.48
C VAL A 93 9.08 6.52 10.44
N GLY A 94 8.17 7.50 10.36
CA GLY A 94 8.49 8.92 10.47
C GLY A 94 9.09 9.27 11.83
N GLU A 95 8.53 8.76 12.91
CA GLU A 95 9.06 8.93 14.28
C GLU A 95 10.47 8.34 14.42
N LEU A 96 10.75 7.17 13.81
CA LEU A 96 12.11 6.62 13.72
C LEU A 96 13.07 7.56 12.99
N GLY A 97 12.60 8.39 12.09
CA GLY A 97 13.39 9.39 11.38
C GLY A 97 14.02 10.44 12.30
N LEU A 98 13.47 10.66 13.49
CA LEU A 98 14.05 11.55 14.51
C LEU A 98 15.34 10.97 15.11
N ILE A 99 15.53 9.65 15.03
CA ILE A 99 16.71 8.94 15.58
C ILE A 99 17.64 8.52 14.45
N SER A 100 17.09 7.95 13.37
CA SER A 100 17.82 7.41 12.23
C SER A 100 17.22 7.85 10.90
N PRO A 101 17.51 9.08 10.43
CA PRO A 101 16.87 9.66 9.25
C PRO A 101 17.04 8.82 7.97
N LEU A 102 18.26 8.34 7.72
CA LEU A 102 18.54 7.56 6.52
C LEU A 102 17.78 6.25 6.49
N GLN A 103 17.75 5.54 7.62
CA GLN A 103 17.03 4.26 7.71
C GLN A 103 15.52 4.46 7.53
N SER A 104 14.94 5.50 8.11
CA SER A 104 13.51 5.79 7.98
C SER A 104 13.11 6.16 6.55
N ILE A 105 13.94 6.93 5.84
CA ILE A 105 13.71 7.26 4.43
C ILE A 105 13.76 5.98 3.57
N VAL A 106 14.72 5.11 3.79
CA VAL A 106 14.80 3.82 3.08
C VAL A 106 13.56 2.97 3.35
N GLN A 107 13.11 2.89 4.60
CA GLN A 107 11.89 2.18 4.97
C GLN A 107 10.63 2.80 4.35
N LEU A 108 10.53 4.14 4.27
CA LEU A 108 9.45 4.82 3.58
C LEU A 108 9.36 4.36 2.11
N PHE A 109 10.46 4.47 1.36
CA PHE A 109 10.47 4.04 -0.05
C PHE A 109 10.10 2.56 -0.19
N TYR A 110 10.65 1.71 0.66
CA TYR A 110 10.37 0.29 0.70
C TYR A 110 8.89 0.00 0.88
N LEU A 111 8.26 0.58 1.91
CA LEU A 111 6.85 0.36 2.21
C LEU A 111 5.93 0.91 1.12
N VAL A 112 6.23 2.10 0.59
CA VAL A 112 5.45 2.70 -0.51
C VAL A 112 5.49 1.82 -1.76
N ILE A 113 6.67 1.35 -2.17
CA ILE A 113 6.83 0.49 -3.36
C ILE A 113 6.08 -0.84 -3.18
N LEU A 114 6.17 -1.45 -1.99
CA LEU A 114 5.51 -2.73 -1.74
C LEU A 114 3.98 -2.64 -1.69
N THR A 115 3.43 -1.53 -1.18
CA THR A 115 2.03 -1.52 -0.79
C THR A 115 1.13 -0.64 -1.64
N ALA A 116 1.67 0.40 -2.31
CA ALA A 116 0.85 1.36 -3.02
C ALA A 116 -0.02 0.71 -4.11
N PHE A 117 0.55 -0.13 -4.97
CA PHE A 117 -0.21 -0.75 -6.05
C PHE A 117 -1.29 -1.73 -5.57
N PRO A 118 -0.99 -2.71 -4.69
CA PRO A 118 -2.04 -3.59 -4.16
C PRO A 118 -3.16 -2.85 -3.43
N ILE A 119 -2.83 -1.84 -2.62
CA ILE A 119 -3.81 -1.00 -1.92
C ILE A 119 -4.72 -0.30 -2.93
N VAL A 120 -4.14 0.31 -3.96
CA VAL A 120 -4.89 1.02 -5.00
C VAL A 120 -5.82 0.07 -5.75
N ASP A 121 -5.29 -1.04 -6.24
CA ASP A 121 -6.06 -1.99 -7.04
C ASP A 121 -7.22 -2.58 -6.23
N GLY A 122 -6.97 -3.03 -4.98
CA GLY A 122 -8.01 -3.56 -4.10
C GLY A 122 -9.10 -2.52 -3.76
N THR A 123 -8.68 -1.31 -3.39
CA THR A 123 -9.60 -0.21 -3.03
C THR A 123 -10.42 0.25 -4.24
N LEU A 124 -9.79 0.40 -5.40
CA LEU A 124 -10.47 0.82 -6.63
C LEU A 124 -11.53 -0.19 -7.07
N ILE A 125 -11.20 -1.49 -7.07
CA ILE A 125 -12.16 -2.55 -7.41
C ILE A 125 -13.36 -2.48 -6.47
N THR A 126 -13.11 -2.42 -5.17
CA THR A 126 -14.17 -2.38 -4.16
C THR A 126 -15.04 -1.13 -4.31
N THR A 127 -14.43 0.04 -4.56
CA THR A 127 -15.14 1.30 -4.81
C THR A 127 -16.03 1.20 -6.04
N VAL A 128 -15.48 0.76 -7.17
CA VAL A 128 -16.21 0.68 -8.45
C VAL A 128 -17.37 -0.30 -8.34
N VAL A 129 -17.17 -1.46 -7.69
CA VAL A 129 -18.25 -2.43 -7.46
C VAL A 129 -19.33 -1.87 -6.54
N ALA A 130 -18.96 -1.21 -5.45
CA ALA A 130 -19.91 -0.59 -4.52
C ALA A 130 -20.74 0.50 -5.21
N VAL A 131 -20.09 1.43 -5.91
CA VAL A 131 -20.76 2.52 -6.64
C VAL A 131 -21.67 1.98 -7.74
N SER A 132 -21.25 0.95 -8.48
CA SER A 132 -22.09 0.34 -9.51
C SER A 132 -23.37 -0.30 -8.92
N ARG A 133 -23.25 -0.94 -7.76
CA ARG A 133 -24.40 -1.53 -7.05
C ARG A 133 -25.36 -0.48 -6.53
N ILE A 134 -24.85 0.57 -5.90
CA ILE A 134 -25.67 1.68 -5.35
C ILE A 134 -26.44 2.37 -6.47
N ASN A 135 -25.78 2.69 -7.57
CA ASN A 135 -26.37 3.40 -8.70
C ASN A 135 -27.09 2.48 -9.70
N LYS A 136 -27.15 1.16 -9.43
CA LYS A 136 -27.76 0.15 -10.32
C LYS A 136 -27.21 0.20 -11.76
N VAL A 137 -25.93 0.57 -11.91
CA VAL A 137 -25.23 0.61 -13.20
C VAL A 137 -24.54 -0.72 -13.44
N GLN A 138 -24.76 -1.31 -14.62
CA GLN A 138 -24.08 -2.55 -14.98
C GLN A 138 -22.62 -2.28 -15.33
N LEU A 139 -21.74 -3.04 -14.70
CA LEU A 139 -20.30 -3.01 -15.04
C LEU A 139 -20.10 -3.63 -16.44
N PRO A 140 -19.16 -3.08 -17.23
CA PRO A 140 -18.82 -3.67 -18.52
C PRO A 140 -18.39 -5.13 -18.38
N SER A 141 -18.80 -5.94 -19.37
CA SER A 141 -18.41 -7.36 -19.41
C SER A 141 -16.89 -7.51 -19.38
N GLY A 142 -16.39 -8.35 -18.47
CA GLY A 142 -14.95 -8.59 -18.29
C GLY A 142 -14.21 -7.59 -17.39
N PHE A 143 -14.85 -6.50 -16.94
CA PHE A 143 -14.22 -5.53 -16.03
C PHE A 143 -13.65 -6.20 -14.78
N LEU A 144 -14.47 -6.95 -14.05
CA LEU A 144 -14.06 -7.63 -12.82
C LEU A 144 -12.90 -8.60 -13.05
N ARG A 145 -12.93 -9.37 -14.15
CA ARG A 145 -11.83 -10.28 -14.48
C ARG A 145 -10.52 -9.53 -14.68
N THR A 146 -10.54 -8.45 -15.45
CA THR A 146 -9.35 -7.64 -15.72
C THR A 146 -8.82 -6.98 -14.44
N ALA A 147 -9.70 -6.38 -13.66
CA ALA A 147 -9.34 -5.70 -12.42
C ALA A 147 -8.78 -6.67 -11.37
N LEU A 148 -9.43 -7.83 -11.16
CA LEU A 148 -8.93 -8.86 -10.25
C LEU A 148 -7.60 -9.46 -10.70
N THR A 149 -7.39 -9.64 -12.01
CA THR A 149 -6.10 -10.09 -12.54
C THR A 149 -5.00 -9.06 -12.25
N GLN A 150 -5.26 -7.78 -12.45
CA GLN A 150 -4.30 -6.72 -12.12
C GLN A 150 -3.99 -6.70 -10.63
N TYR A 151 -5.00 -6.81 -9.78
CA TYR A 151 -4.81 -6.88 -8.33
C TYR A 151 -3.96 -8.09 -7.91
N ALA A 152 -4.24 -9.27 -8.46
CA ALA A 152 -3.43 -10.47 -8.20
C ALA A 152 -1.97 -10.29 -8.68
N VAL A 153 -1.76 -9.65 -9.83
CA VAL A 153 -0.42 -9.36 -10.35
C VAL A 153 0.31 -8.37 -9.44
N SER A 154 -0.35 -7.29 -8.99
CA SER A 154 0.27 -6.32 -8.10
C SER A 154 0.65 -6.94 -6.75
N ILE A 155 -0.18 -7.82 -6.17
CA ILE A 155 0.15 -8.59 -4.97
C ILE A 155 1.35 -9.51 -5.24
N GLY A 156 1.34 -10.25 -6.35
CA GLY A 156 2.42 -11.17 -6.71
C GLY A 156 3.77 -10.47 -6.85
N ILE A 157 3.82 -9.34 -7.55
CA ILE A 157 5.03 -8.52 -7.68
C ILE A 157 5.49 -8.02 -6.31
N SER A 158 4.58 -7.52 -5.50
CA SER A 158 4.89 -7.01 -4.17
C SER A 158 5.45 -8.10 -3.25
N LEU A 159 4.89 -9.31 -3.27
CA LEU A 159 5.40 -10.44 -2.49
C LEU A 159 6.80 -10.86 -2.95
N ILE A 160 7.08 -10.89 -4.25
CA ILE A 160 8.41 -11.19 -4.78
C ILE A 160 9.41 -10.15 -4.31
N LEU A 161 9.08 -8.85 -4.43
CA LEU A 161 9.92 -7.77 -3.95
C LEU A 161 10.17 -7.85 -2.44
N PHE A 162 9.13 -8.18 -1.65
CA PHE A 162 9.27 -8.37 -0.21
C PHE A 162 10.25 -9.49 0.12
N ILE A 163 10.14 -10.65 -0.53
CA ILE A 163 11.05 -11.80 -0.30
C ILE A 163 12.49 -11.40 -0.66
N ILE A 164 12.71 -10.73 -1.79
CA ILE A 164 14.04 -10.26 -2.19
C ILE A 164 14.62 -9.33 -1.12
N LEU A 165 13.84 -8.34 -0.69
CA LEU A 165 14.31 -7.31 0.22
C LEU A 165 14.57 -7.83 1.63
N ILE A 166 13.82 -8.83 2.12
CA ILE A 166 14.07 -9.42 3.43
C ILE A 166 15.25 -10.40 3.44
N SER A 167 15.68 -10.82 2.24
CA SER A 167 16.82 -11.75 2.04
C SER A 167 18.17 -11.00 1.91
N LEU A 168 18.15 -9.68 1.67
CA LEU A 168 19.30 -8.79 1.64
C LEU A 168 19.69 -8.32 3.02
#